data_b0834728261ad756d4efb25570af890c
#
_entry.id   b0834728261ad756d4efb25570af890c
#
_cell.length_a   1.000
_cell.length_b   1.000
_cell.length_c   1.000
_cell.angle_alpha   90.00
_cell.angle_beta   90.00
_cell.angle_gamma   90.00
#
_symmetry.space_group_name_H-M   'P 1'
#
loop_
_entity.id
_entity.type
_entity.pdbx_description
1 polymer ?
#
loop_
_entity_poly.entity_id
_entity_poly.type
_entity_poly.pdbx_seq_one_letter_code
_entity_poly.pdbx_strand_id
1 'polypeptide(L)'
;MRAGSLVLFFNWRLGLGVQIILLWIMISPAAVALVGKPLQDLSTAEMLVLNDDLTLARRYLHPSIYSPHISSKLRSRFYYVKGYTFMKEGLHVSAGKELYRALEFDASNPDALYCLGQLYYHGRGYDEDVQMGLSFFREAADFSHQDAKFYLAYSLLIGKGTEQNEEKGLSALSDLVADGHVEAMMHLANHYRKTGYDQDRENFDRIKELYERALKAGSPEAALSLGVLYKEGKLVAKDLGLAFQYFTLASDMGSLQADVHIAHSLAAGLGIKRDYVAARRHYLEAADNDLAGGFLGLGYLYEFGLGVQIDLVKARAFYDLGAGTSSSALNEN
;
A
#
# COMPACT_ATOMS: atom_id res chain seq x y z
N MET A 1 -38.34 -18.41 27.81
CA MET A 1 -37.48 -17.24 27.82
C MET A 1 -36.79 -17.18 26.46
N ARG A 2 -37.02 -16.11 25.71
CA ARG A 2 -36.66 -15.98 24.28
C ARG A 2 -35.19 -15.63 24.14
N ALA A 3 -34.42 -16.43 23.39
CA ALA A 3 -33.07 -16.10 22.94
C ALA A 3 -33.21 -15.13 21.78
N GLY A 4 -32.62 -13.92 21.93
CA GLY A 4 -32.59 -12.91 20.90
C GLY A 4 -31.50 -13.22 19.87
N SER A 5 -31.90 -13.29 18.61
CA SER A 5 -31.03 -13.45 17.48
C SER A 5 -30.30 -12.12 17.19
N LEU A 6 -29.00 -12.08 17.40
CA LEU A 6 -28.16 -10.97 16.95
C LEU A 6 -27.78 -11.24 15.49
N VAL A 7 -28.41 -10.53 14.56
CA VAL A 7 -28.04 -10.55 13.13
C VAL A 7 -26.93 -9.53 12.94
N LEU A 8 -25.70 -10.00 12.80
CA LEU A 8 -24.58 -9.17 12.37
C LEU A 8 -24.58 -9.09 10.84
N PHE A 9 -24.86 -7.92 10.31
CA PHE A 9 -24.63 -7.58 8.91
C PHE A 9 -23.12 -7.46 8.68
N PHE A 10 -22.51 -8.43 8.03
CA PHE A 10 -21.15 -8.33 7.52
C PHE A 10 -21.15 -7.69 6.14
N ASN A 11 -20.50 -6.54 6.04
CA ASN A 11 -20.27 -5.85 4.78
C ASN A 11 -19.12 -6.55 4.05
N TRP A 12 -19.40 -7.14 2.89
CA TRP A 12 -18.46 -7.87 2.03
C TRP A 12 -17.59 -6.90 1.24
N ARG A 13 -16.46 -6.49 1.80
CA ARG A 13 -15.40 -5.80 1.04
C ARG A 13 -14.04 -5.93 1.71
N LEU A 14 -13.49 -7.13 1.78
CA LEU A 14 -12.05 -7.33 2.01
C LEU A 14 -11.68 -8.68 1.41
N GLY A 15 -10.84 -8.64 0.39
CA GLY A 15 -10.29 -9.82 -0.29
C GLY A 15 -9.20 -10.50 0.53
N LEU A 16 -9.59 -11.12 1.64
CA LEU A 16 -8.80 -12.12 2.33
C LEU A 16 -9.76 -13.30 2.57
N GLY A 17 -9.53 -14.38 1.83
CA GLY A 17 -10.35 -15.57 1.86
C GLY A 17 -10.32 -16.28 3.20
N VAL A 18 -11.15 -15.85 4.15
CA VAL A 18 -11.49 -16.64 5.33
C VAL A 18 -12.86 -17.24 5.10
N GLN A 19 -12.90 -18.42 4.50
CA GLN A 19 -14.09 -19.28 4.56
C GLN A 19 -14.16 -19.84 5.97
N ILE A 20 -15.02 -19.26 6.82
CA ILE A 20 -15.42 -19.88 8.08
C ILE A 20 -16.41 -20.99 7.72
N ILE A 21 -15.92 -22.20 7.55
CA ILE A 21 -16.75 -23.40 7.53
C ILE A 21 -17.09 -23.70 9.01
N LEU A 22 -18.28 -23.29 9.45
CA LEU A 22 -18.86 -23.74 10.69
C LEU A 22 -19.27 -25.22 10.55
N LEU A 23 -18.32 -26.12 10.83
CA LEU A 23 -18.67 -27.52 11.08
C LEU A 23 -19.28 -27.61 12.47
N TRP A 24 -20.58 -27.87 12.54
CA TRP A 24 -21.28 -28.23 13.78
C TRP A 24 -20.83 -29.62 14.24
N ILE A 25 -19.69 -29.68 14.95
CA ILE A 25 -19.33 -30.86 15.76
C ILE A 25 -19.77 -30.54 17.18
N MET A 26 -20.47 -31.45 17.85
CA MET A 26 -20.85 -31.32 19.26
C MET A 26 -19.57 -31.25 20.12
N ILE A 27 -19.07 -30.04 20.32
CA ILE A 27 -17.95 -29.73 21.23
C ILE A 27 -18.58 -29.20 22.51
N SER A 28 -18.13 -29.67 23.67
CA SER A 28 -18.62 -29.18 24.95
C SER A 28 -18.44 -27.65 25.08
N PRO A 29 -19.35 -26.95 25.81
CA PRO A 29 -19.20 -25.48 25.96
C PRO A 29 -17.83 -25.03 26.51
N ALA A 30 -17.19 -25.89 27.32
CA ALA A 30 -15.84 -25.63 27.84
C ALA A 30 -14.75 -25.74 26.74
N ALA A 31 -14.89 -26.68 25.80
CA ALA A 31 -13.97 -26.82 24.68
C ALA A 31 -14.14 -25.66 23.65
N VAL A 32 -15.38 -25.19 23.47
CA VAL A 32 -15.67 -24.00 22.64
C VAL A 32 -15.03 -22.74 23.26
N ALA A 33 -15.08 -22.59 24.58
CA ALA A 33 -14.46 -21.46 25.28
C ALA A 33 -12.92 -21.50 25.22
N LEU A 34 -12.31 -22.69 25.23
CA LEU A 34 -10.85 -22.87 25.19
C LEU A 34 -10.22 -22.62 23.81
N VAL A 35 -10.96 -22.92 22.74
CA VAL A 35 -10.48 -22.74 21.34
C VAL A 35 -11.04 -21.45 20.73
N GLY A 36 -12.23 -21.02 21.16
CA GLY A 36 -12.89 -19.84 20.60
C GLY A 36 -12.23 -18.53 20.96
N LYS A 37 -11.71 -18.39 22.20
CA LYS A 37 -11.06 -17.16 22.63
C LYS A 37 -9.78 -16.82 21.84
N PRO A 38 -8.82 -17.73 21.64
CA PRO A 38 -7.66 -17.45 20.83
C PRO A 38 -8.00 -17.03 19.40
N LEU A 39 -8.94 -17.67 18.73
CA LEU A 39 -9.36 -17.28 17.39
C LEU A 39 -10.00 -15.89 17.36
N GLN A 40 -10.82 -15.57 18.37
CA GLN A 40 -11.42 -14.24 18.51
C GLN A 40 -10.36 -13.17 18.79
N ASP A 41 -9.39 -13.45 19.67
CA ASP A 41 -8.27 -12.54 19.98
C ASP A 41 -7.42 -12.27 18.73
N LEU A 42 -7.15 -13.30 17.90
CA LEU A 42 -6.42 -13.13 16.64
C LEU A 42 -7.21 -12.28 15.63
N SER A 43 -8.49 -12.60 15.42
CA SER A 43 -9.34 -11.83 14.51
C SER A 43 -9.46 -10.36 14.94
N THR A 44 -9.57 -10.11 16.26
CA THR A 44 -9.59 -8.75 16.80
C THR A 44 -8.27 -8.05 16.57
N ALA A 45 -7.12 -8.73 16.80
CA ALA A 45 -5.82 -8.16 16.55
C ALA A 45 -5.59 -7.83 15.07
N GLU A 46 -6.00 -8.70 14.15
CA GLU A 46 -5.93 -8.46 12.71
C GLU A 46 -6.76 -7.24 12.30
N MET A 47 -7.97 -7.09 12.84
CA MET A 47 -8.81 -5.91 12.61
C MET A 47 -8.18 -4.63 13.17
N LEU A 48 -7.55 -4.69 14.35
CA LEU A 48 -6.85 -3.55 14.94
C LEU A 48 -5.61 -3.15 14.13
N VAL A 49 -4.92 -4.11 13.53
CA VAL A 49 -3.81 -3.84 12.59
C VAL A 49 -4.29 -3.09 11.36
N LEU A 50 -5.47 -3.42 10.82
CA LEU A 50 -6.09 -2.71 9.70
C LEU A 50 -6.47 -1.27 10.07
N ASN A 51 -6.85 -1.03 11.33
CA ASN A 51 -7.19 0.29 11.86
C ASN A 51 -5.97 1.05 12.45
N ASP A 52 -4.77 0.51 12.25
CA ASP A 52 -3.49 1.06 12.73
C ASP A 52 -3.35 1.17 14.26
N ASP A 53 -4.21 0.49 15.04
CA ASP A 53 -4.07 0.40 16.50
C ASP A 53 -3.14 -0.75 16.90
N LEU A 54 -1.87 -0.59 16.55
CA LEU A 54 -0.85 -1.64 16.63
C LEU A 54 -0.54 -2.06 18.07
N THR A 55 -0.59 -1.10 19.01
CA THR A 55 -0.34 -1.38 20.44
C THR A 55 -1.45 -2.23 21.03
N LEU A 56 -2.70 -1.92 20.73
CA LEU A 56 -3.84 -2.68 21.20
C LEU A 56 -3.89 -4.06 20.54
N ALA A 57 -3.57 -4.16 19.24
CA ALA A 57 -3.43 -5.43 18.55
C ALA A 57 -2.49 -6.39 19.31
N ARG A 58 -1.29 -5.93 19.70
CA ARG A 58 -0.34 -6.74 20.47
C ARG A 58 -0.86 -7.17 21.84
N ARG A 59 -1.70 -6.36 22.50
CA ARG A 59 -2.31 -6.72 23.78
C ARG A 59 -3.26 -7.92 23.63
N TYR A 60 -4.03 -7.98 22.54
CA TYR A 60 -4.91 -9.12 22.27
C TYR A 60 -4.12 -10.39 21.92
N LEU A 61 -2.98 -10.27 21.23
CA LEU A 61 -2.15 -11.42 20.87
C LEU A 61 -1.46 -12.06 22.07
N HIS A 62 -1.01 -11.26 23.06
CA HIS A 62 -0.09 -11.70 24.11
C HIS A 62 -0.61 -12.88 24.95
N PRO A 63 -1.85 -12.89 25.48
CA PRO A 63 -2.29 -14.01 26.31
C PRO A 63 -2.52 -15.29 25.50
N SER A 64 -2.99 -15.17 24.28
CA SER A 64 -3.41 -16.31 23.45
C SER A 64 -2.27 -17.04 22.77
N ILE A 65 -1.15 -16.37 22.50
CA ILE A 65 0.10 -16.97 21.98
C ILE A 65 0.60 -18.11 22.87
N TYR A 66 0.49 -17.96 24.19
CA TYR A 66 1.02 -18.90 25.18
C TYR A 66 -0.01 -19.96 25.60
N SER A 67 -1.21 -19.94 25.03
CA SER A 67 -2.23 -20.96 25.30
C SER A 67 -1.73 -22.36 24.92
N PRO A 68 -1.77 -23.36 25.82
CA PRO A 68 -1.30 -24.71 25.52
C PRO A 68 -2.18 -25.46 24.52
N HIS A 69 -3.38 -24.96 24.25
CA HIS A 69 -4.39 -25.65 23.45
C HIS A 69 -4.49 -25.17 22.00
N ILE A 70 -3.65 -24.21 21.58
CA ILE A 70 -3.63 -23.74 20.19
C ILE A 70 -2.71 -24.61 19.32
N SER A 71 -3.12 -24.84 18.07
CA SER A 71 -2.30 -25.57 17.11
C SER A 71 -1.01 -24.78 16.75
N SER A 72 0.04 -25.47 16.33
CA SER A 72 1.27 -24.85 15.84
C SER A 72 0.98 -23.85 14.73
N LYS A 73 0.12 -24.19 13.78
CA LYS A 73 -0.27 -23.31 12.67
C LYS A 73 -0.95 -22.02 13.17
N LEU A 74 -1.83 -22.12 14.18
CA LEU A 74 -2.48 -20.95 14.76
C LEU A 74 -1.45 -20.09 15.52
N ARG A 75 -0.51 -20.73 16.24
CA ARG A 75 0.57 -20.03 16.95
C ARG A 75 1.49 -19.29 15.99
N SER A 76 1.84 -19.92 14.86
CA SER A 76 2.58 -19.26 13.78
C SER A 76 1.89 -17.98 13.30
N ARG A 77 0.57 -18.04 13.08
CA ARG A 77 -0.21 -16.86 12.66
C ARG A 77 -0.20 -15.74 13.70
N PHE A 78 -0.27 -16.07 15.00
CA PHE A 78 -0.12 -15.08 16.07
C PHE A 78 1.23 -14.37 16.03
N TYR A 79 2.32 -15.14 15.87
CA TYR A 79 3.67 -14.57 15.76
C TYR A 79 3.84 -13.74 14.49
N TYR A 80 3.28 -14.18 13.37
CA TYR A 80 3.25 -13.39 12.14
C TYR A 80 2.56 -12.03 12.36
N VAL A 81 1.32 -12.02 12.86
CA VAL A 81 0.58 -10.76 13.10
C VAL A 81 1.36 -9.84 14.04
N LYS A 82 1.96 -10.40 15.10
CA LYS A 82 2.82 -9.62 16.00
C LYS A 82 4.04 -9.04 15.28
N GLY A 83 4.72 -9.83 14.46
CA GLY A 83 5.86 -9.38 13.64
C GLY A 83 5.43 -8.28 12.68
N TYR A 84 4.27 -8.42 12.03
CA TYR A 84 3.72 -7.44 11.12
C TYR A 84 3.38 -6.11 11.81
N THR A 85 2.87 -6.13 13.07
CA THR A 85 2.70 -4.87 13.83
C THR A 85 4.03 -4.14 14.02
N PHE A 86 5.11 -4.86 14.31
CA PHE A 86 6.44 -4.25 14.43
C PHE A 86 6.98 -3.73 13.10
N MET A 87 6.67 -4.40 11.96
CA MET A 87 7.02 -3.86 10.64
C MET A 87 6.36 -2.51 10.38
N LYS A 88 5.07 -2.40 10.67
CA LYS A 88 4.32 -1.14 10.51
C LYS A 88 4.86 0.00 11.39
N GLU A 89 5.40 -0.31 12.55
CA GLU A 89 6.05 0.67 13.44
C GLU A 89 7.50 1.00 13.06
N GLY A 90 8.05 0.38 12.01
CA GLY A 90 9.46 0.54 11.64
C GLY A 90 10.43 -0.21 12.55
N LEU A 91 9.95 -1.02 13.50
CA LEU A 91 10.75 -1.82 14.43
C LEU A 91 11.20 -3.14 13.78
N HIS A 92 11.92 -3.03 12.66
CA HIS A 92 12.19 -4.13 11.73
C HIS A 92 12.98 -5.30 12.38
N VAL A 93 13.94 -5.02 13.26
CA VAL A 93 14.67 -6.09 13.98
C VAL A 93 13.75 -6.90 14.89
N SER A 94 12.82 -6.22 15.58
CA SER A 94 11.81 -6.89 16.42
C SER A 94 10.83 -7.68 15.57
N ALA A 95 10.44 -7.12 14.44
CA ALA A 95 9.59 -7.79 13.46
C ALA A 95 10.21 -9.12 13.00
N GLY A 96 11.45 -9.10 12.55
CA GLY A 96 12.12 -10.31 12.06
C GLY A 96 12.22 -11.41 13.12
N LYS A 97 12.47 -11.04 14.39
CA LYS A 97 12.48 -12.03 15.50
C LYS A 97 11.15 -12.75 15.65
N GLU A 98 10.04 -12.01 15.58
CA GLU A 98 8.71 -12.63 15.69
C GLU A 98 8.31 -13.41 14.43
N LEU A 99 8.74 -12.95 13.25
CA LEU A 99 8.53 -13.68 11.99
C LEU A 99 9.30 -15.01 11.94
N TYR A 100 10.55 -15.04 12.41
CA TYR A 100 11.28 -16.31 12.55
C TYR A 100 10.60 -17.26 13.55
N ARG A 101 10.05 -16.74 14.66
CA ARG A 101 9.25 -17.56 15.56
C ARG A 101 7.98 -18.10 14.89
N ALA A 102 7.37 -17.32 13.99
CA ALA A 102 6.25 -17.83 13.21
C ALA A 102 6.67 -19.05 12.40
N LEU A 103 7.84 -19.02 11.75
CA LEU A 103 8.36 -20.13 10.96
C LEU A 103 8.82 -21.33 11.82
N GLU A 104 9.23 -21.13 13.08
CA GLU A 104 9.50 -22.24 14.01
C GLU A 104 8.26 -23.10 14.27
N PHE A 105 7.05 -22.49 14.25
CA PHE A 105 5.79 -23.17 14.46
C PHE A 105 5.12 -23.68 13.16
N ASP A 106 5.34 -22.98 12.05
CA ASP A 106 4.88 -23.36 10.72
C ASP A 106 5.85 -22.80 9.67
N ALA A 107 6.81 -23.63 9.26
CA ALA A 107 7.81 -23.27 8.27
C ALA A 107 7.21 -22.89 6.90
N SER A 108 5.95 -23.28 6.65
CA SER A 108 5.22 -22.99 5.42
C SER A 108 4.32 -21.76 5.50
N ASN A 109 4.44 -20.94 6.56
CA ASN A 109 3.64 -19.71 6.67
C ASN A 109 4.04 -18.69 5.60
N PRO A 110 3.22 -18.52 4.54
CA PRO A 110 3.62 -17.70 3.39
C PRO A 110 3.72 -16.21 3.72
N ASP A 111 2.89 -15.73 4.64
CA ASP A 111 2.90 -14.32 5.05
C ASP A 111 4.18 -13.99 5.84
N ALA A 112 4.64 -14.91 6.72
CA ALA A 112 5.88 -14.73 7.46
C ALA A 112 7.11 -14.80 6.54
N LEU A 113 7.13 -15.75 5.59
CA LEU A 113 8.17 -15.86 4.56
C LEU A 113 8.22 -14.58 3.72
N TYR A 114 7.09 -14.09 3.24
CA TYR A 114 7.01 -12.86 2.47
C TYR A 114 7.55 -11.65 3.24
N CYS A 115 7.14 -11.47 4.50
CA CYS A 115 7.64 -10.36 5.33
C CYS A 115 9.15 -10.44 5.59
N LEU A 116 9.71 -11.63 5.84
CA LEU A 116 11.16 -11.80 5.94
C LEU A 116 11.84 -11.47 4.61
N GLY A 117 11.25 -11.93 3.50
CA GLY A 117 11.70 -11.55 2.17
C GLY A 117 11.84 -10.04 1.99
N GLN A 118 10.83 -9.27 2.41
CA GLN A 118 10.87 -7.82 2.35
C GLN A 118 11.98 -7.22 3.23
N LEU A 119 12.17 -7.73 4.47
CA LEU A 119 13.19 -7.22 5.37
C LEU A 119 14.60 -7.35 4.77
N TYR A 120 14.94 -8.51 4.19
CA TYR A 120 16.24 -8.74 3.56
C TYR A 120 16.38 -8.05 2.20
N TYR A 121 15.33 -8.09 1.37
CA TYR A 121 15.36 -7.49 0.04
C TYR A 121 15.57 -5.97 0.05
N HIS A 122 15.10 -5.29 1.12
CA HIS A 122 15.21 -3.85 1.28
C HIS A 122 16.23 -3.42 2.35
N GLY A 123 16.91 -4.35 3.00
CA GLY A 123 17.85 -4.03 4.07
C GLY A 123 17.21 -3.38 5.30
N ARG A 124 15.95 -3.73 5.62
CA ARG A 124 15.22 -3.15 6.74
C ARG A 124 15.47 -3.92 8.03
N GLY A 125 16.24 -3.34 8.95
CA GLY A 125 16.62 -3.99 10.23
C GLY A 125 17.68 -5.09 10.13
N TYR A 126 18.09 -5.40 8.92
CA TYR A 126 19.16 -6.33 8.55
C TYR A 126 19.97 -5.70 7.42
N ASP A 127 21.19 -6.18 7.19
CA ASP A 127 21.94 -5.82 5.99
C ASP A 127 21.15 -6.25 4.74
N GLU A 128 21.19 -5.43 3.69
CA GLU A 128 20.51 -5.78 2.44
C GLU A 128 21.10 -7.07 1.87
N ASP A 129 20.30 -8.10 1.81
CA ASP A 129 20.62 -9.37 1.16
C ASP A 129 19.48 -9.74 0.19
N VAL A 130 19.63 -9.24 -1.04
CA VAL A 130 18.64 -9.44 -2.09
C VAL A 130 18.47 -10.93 -2.43
N GLN A 131 19.56 -11.72 -2.36
CA GLN A 131 19.50 -13.16 -2.66
C GLN A 131 18.68 -13.90 -1.60
N MET A 132 18.91 -13.58 -0.32
CA MET A 132 18.13 -14.13 0.77
C MET A 132 16.68 -13.67 0.69
N GLY A 133 16.43 -12.39 0.39
CA GLY A 133 15.08 -11.88 0.14
C GLY A 133 14.34 -12.65 -0.96
N LEU A 134 15.00 -12.87 -2.10
CA LEU A 134 14.44 -13.66 -3.20
C LEU A 134 14.24 -15.14 -2.85
N SER A 135 15.05 -15.74 -1.97
CA SER A 135 14.82 -17.11 -1.52
C SER A 135 13.54 -17.21 -0.71
N PHE A 136 13.32 -16.29 0.23
CA PHE A 136 12.07 -16.22 1.00
C PHE A 136 10.84 -15.97 0.10
N PHE A 137 10.97 -15.10 -0.90
CA PHE A 137 9.88 -14.89 -1.85
C PHE A 137 9.57 -16.14 -2.69
N ARG A 138 10.59 -16.93 -3.10
CA ARG A 138 10.34 -18.20 -3.79
C ARG A 138 9.57 -19.18 -2.91
N GLU A 139 10.02 -19.37 -1.67
CA GLU A 139 9.33 -20.22 -0.72
C GLU A 139 7.87 -19.76 -0.48
N ALA A 140 7.63 -18.44 -0.29
CA ALA A 140 6.28 -17.92 -0.15
C ALA A 140 5.43 -18.13 -1.42
N ALA A 141 6.02 -17.96 -2.61
CA ALA A 141 5.36 -18.16 -3.89
C ALA A 141 4.95 -19.62 -4.13
N ASP A 142 5.72 -20.59 -3.64
CA ASP A 142 5.39 -22.01 -3.67
C ASP A 142 4.09 -22.30 -2.87
N PHE A 143 3.79 -21.49 -1.86
CA PHE A 143 2.52 -21.49 -1.14
C PHE A 143 1.49 -20.49 -1.71
N SER A 144 1.68 -20.07 -2.97
CA SER A 144 0.76 -19.22 -3.73
C SER A 144 0.61 -17.78 -3.22
N HIS A 145 1.58 -17.26 -2.46
CA HIS A 145 1.56 -15.86 -2.01
C HIS A 145 1.74 -14.90 -3.20
N GLN A 146 0.73 -14.12 -3.52
CA GLN A 146 0.69 -13.31 -4.74
C GLN A 146 1.73 -12.17 -4.74
N ASP A 147 1.87 -11.46 -3.60
CA ASP A 147 2.87 -10.38 -3.50
C ASP A 147 4.31 -10.93 -3.61
N ALA A 148 4.57 -12.15 -3.13
CA ALA A 148 5.88 -12.79 -3.30
C ALA A 148 6.16 -13.09 -4.79
N LYS A 149 5.17 -13.61 -5.51
CA LYS A 149 5.26 -13.78 -6.98
C LYS A 149 5.50 -12.45 -7.69
N PHE A 150 4.84 -11.38 -7.24
CA PHE A 150 5.06 -10.04 -7.76
C PHE A 150 6.52 -9.59 -7.58
N TYR A 151 7.11 -9.74 -6.39
CA TYR A 151 8.52 -9.37 -6.18
C TYR A 151 9.49 -10.18 -7.04
N LEU A 152 9.22 -11.46 -7.27
CA LEU A 152 10.01 -12.30 -8.17
C LEU A 152 9.92 -11.82 -9.63
N ALA A 153 8.70 -11.53 -10.10
CA ALA A 153 8.46 -10.99 -11.45
C ALA A 153 9.13 -9.63 -11.64
N TYR A 154 8.97 -8.75 -10.65
CA TYR A 154 9.57 -7.42 -10.66
C TYR A 154 11.11 -7.49 -10.63
N SER A 155 11.68 -8.39 -9.84
CA SER A 155 13.14 -8.60 -9.80
C SER A 155 13.70 -9.07 -11.13
N LEU A 156 12.98 -9.93 -11.86
CA LEU A 156 13.33 -10.31 -13.23
C LEU A 156 13.27 -9.12 -14.19
N LEU A 157 12.26 -8.27 -14.05
CA LEU A 157 12.07 -7.10 -14.91
C LEU A 157 13.21 -6.09 -14.78
N ILE A 158 13.69 -5.83 -13.55
CA ILE A 158 14.70 -4.80 -13.28
C ILE A 158 16.11 -5.36 -13.09
N GLY A 159 16.29 -6.67 -13.00
CA GLY A 159 17.59 -7.31 -12.76
C GLY A 159 18.08 -7.19 -11.31
N LYS A 160 17.20 -6.95 -10.32
CA LYS A 160 17.62 -6.87 -8.92
C LYS A 160 17.77 -8.27 -8.31
N GLY A 161 19.01 -8.67 -8.01
CA GLY A 161 19.34 -9.98 -7.43
C GLY A 161 19.15 -11.17 -8.39
N THR A 162 18.93 -10.92 -9.67
CA THR A 162 18.83 -11.94 -10.71
C THR A 162 19.28 -11.35 -12.04
N GLU A 163 19.60 -12.18 -13.01
CA GLU A 163 19.81 -11.73 -14.38
C GLU A 163 18.51 -11.11 -14.89
N GLN A 164 18.62 -9.90 -15.46
CA GLN A 164 17.49 -9.19 -16.02
C GLN A 164 16.88 -9.99 -17.18
N ASN A 165 15.59 -10.22 -17.11
CA ASN A 165 14.83 -10.85 -18.19
C ASN A 165 13.46 -10.17 -18.30
N GLU A 166 13.42 -9.14 -19.13
CA GLU A 166 12.23 -8.30 -19.31
C GLU A 166 11.02 -9.12 -19.79
N GLU A 167 11.23 -10.00 -20.76
CA GLU A 167 10.16 -10.84 -21.33
C GLU A 167 9.51 -11.72 -20.25
N LYS A 168 10.33 -12.46 -19.48
CA LYS A 168 9.81 -13.29 -18.37
C LYS A 168 9.18 -12.47 -17.26
N GLY A 169 9.79 -11.32 -16.92
CA GLY A 169 9.23 -10.40 -15.91
C GLY A 169 7.86 -9.87 -16.31
N LEU A 170 7.70 -9.40 -17.54
CA LEU A 170 6.41 -8.90 -18.06
C LEU A 170 5.37 -10.02 -18.19
N SER A 171 5.76 -11.22 -18.63
CA SER A 171 4.85 -12.37 -18.68
C SER A 171 4.32 -12.72 -17.29
N ALA A 172 5.20 -12.84 -16.29
CA ALA A 172 4.80 -13.13 -14.91
C ALA A 172 3.93 -12.02 -14.29
N LEU A 173 4.21 -10.74 -14.59
CA LEU A 173 3.33 -9.64 -14.17
C LEU A 173 1.96 -9.72 -14.86
N SER A 174 1.90 -10.12 -16.13
CA SER A 174 0.64 -10.29 -16.86
C SER A 174 -0.24 -11.40 -16.28
N ASP A 175 0.37 -12.51 -15.82
CA ASP A 175 -0.34 -13.58 -15.12
C ASP A 175 -0.95 -13.06 -13.79
N LEU A 176 -0.18 -12.28 -13.02
CA LEU A 176 -0.67 -11.64 -11.81
C LEU A 176 -1.79 -10.63 -12.07
N VAL A 177 -1.72 -9.90 -13.18
CA VAL A 177 -2.79 -9.00 -13.63
C VAL A 177 -4.06 -9.80 -13.94
N ALA A 178 -3.95 -10.98 -14.54
CA ALA A 178 -5.11 -11.85 -14.78
C ALA A 178 -5.76 -12.31 -13.46
N ASP A 179 -4.93 -12.57 -12.44
CA ASP A 179 -5.37 -12.93 -11.08
C ASP A 179 -5.92 -11.73 -10.27
N GLY A 180 -5.84 -10.51 -10.81
CA GLY A 180 -6.36 -9.31 -10.15
C GLY A 180 -5.39 -8.57 -9.23
N HIS A 181 -4.09 -8.87 -9.29
CA HIS A 181 -3.07 -8.25 -8.43
C HIS A 181 -2.85 -6.77 -8.78
N VAL A 182 -3.15 -5.88 -7.84
CA VAL A 182 -3.21 -4.42 -8.08
C VAL A 182 -1.84 -3.82 -8.38
N GLU A 183 -0.81 -4.17 -7.60
CA GLU A 183 0.56 -3.69 -7.81
C GLU A 183 1.10 -4.13 -9.16
N ALA A 184 0.78 -5.35 -9.61
CA ALA A 184 1.17 -5.82 -10.94
C ALA A 184 0.49 -4.99 -12.05
N MET A 185 -0.80 -4.64 -11.90
CA MET A 185 -1.49 -3.74 -12.83
C MET A 185 -0.79 -2.38 -12.91
N MET A 186 -0.47 -1.78 -11.75
CA MET A 186 0.19 -0.48 -11.67
C MET A 186 1.59 -0.50 -12.28
N HIS A 187 2.40 -1.52 -11.95
CA HIS A 187 3.75 -1.65 -12.49
C HIS A 187 3.76 -1.91 -13.99
N LEU A 188 2.86 -2.77 -14.48
CA LEU A 188 2.75 -3.06 -15.91
C LEU A 188 2.30 -1.82 -16.70
N ALA A 189 1.30 -1.08 -16.19
CA ALA A 189 0.86 0.18 -16.79
C ALA A 189 1.97 1.23 -16.82
N ASN A 190 2.71 1.39 -15.71
CA ASN A 190 3.83 2.32 -15.63
C ASN A 190 4.99 1.91 -16.54
N HIS A 191 5.26 0.61 -16.67
CA HIS A 191 6.26 0.11 -17.61
C HIS A 191 5.89 0.48 -19.04
N TYR A 192 4.67 0.18 -19.49
CA TYR A 192 4.20 0.55 -20.83
C TYR A 192 4.23 2.07 -21.06
N ARG A 193 3.89 2.87 -20.05
CA ARG A 193 3.97 4.32 -20.14
C ARG A 193 5.42 4.84 -20.29
N LYS A 194 6.40 4.19 -19.65
CA LYS A 194 7.80 4.60 -19.62
C LYS A 194 8.57 4.17 -20.88
N THR A 195 8.28 3.00 -21.42
CA THR A 195 9.05 2.40 -22.54
C THR A 195 8.73 3.00 -23.90
N GLY A 196 7.93 4.09 -23.94
CA GLY A 196 7.81 4.92 -25.14
C GLY A 196 6.88 4.38 -26.21
N TYR A 197 5.89 3.62 -25.81
CA TYR A 197 4.76 3.32 -26.70
C TYR A 197 3.92 4.58 -26.98
N ASP A 198 4.60 5.71 -27.14
CA ASP A 198 4.07 7.07 -27.16
C ASP A 198 3.16 7.41 -28.36
N GLN A 199 2.96 6.50 -29.29
CA GLN A 199 2.23 6.83 -30.53
C GLN A 199 1.17 5.82 -30.96
N ASP A 200 0.97 4.73 -30.20
CA ASP A 200 -0.01 3.71 -30.52
C ASP A 200 -1.22 3.78 -29.59
N ARG A 201 -2.40 4.00 -30.20
CA ARG A 201 -3.68 4.08 -29.48
C ARG A 201 -4.01 2.78 -28.72
N GLU A 202 -3.59 1.64 -29.24
CA GLU A 202 -3.79 0.34 -28.60
C GLU A 202 -3.08 0.26 -27.25
N ASN A 203 -1.87 0.80 -27.15
CA ASN A 203 -1.13 0.86 -25.91
C ASN A 203 -1.73 1.83 -24.88
N PHE A 204 -2.30 2.95 -25.35
CA PHE A 204 -3.04 3.83 -24.46
C PHE A 204 -4.25 3.12 -23.85
N ASP A 205 -5.05 2.44 -24.67
CA ASP A 205 -6.25 1.73 -24.18
C ASP A 205 -5.85 0.65 -23.17
N ARG A 206 -4.73 -0.04 -23.39
CA ARG A 206 -4.16 -1.03 -22.46
C ARG A 206 -3.69 -0.40 -21.15
N ILE A 207 -2.95 0.71 -21.18
CA ILE A 207 -2.49 1.45 -19.99
C ILE A 207 -3.70 1.93 -19.20
N LYS A 208 -4.66 2.53 -19.87
CA LYS A 208 -5.89 3.03 -19.27
C LYS A 208 -6.69 1.92 -18.60
N GLU A 209 -6.88 0.79 -19.30
CA GLU A 209 -7.58 -0.38 -18.75
C GLU A 209 -6.94 -0.89 -17.47
N LEU A 210 -5.59 -1.00 -17.44
CA LEU A 210 -4.86 -1.44 -16.25
C LEU A 210 -5.08 -0.49 -15.07
N TYR A 211 -4.98 0.83 -15.28
CA TYR A 211 -5.27 1.80 -14.22
C TYR A 211 -6.75 1.77 -13.79
N GLU A 212 -7.70 1.63 -14.72
CA GLU A 212 -9.11 1.54 -14.37
C GLU A 212 -9.44 0.26 -13.58
N ARG A 213 -8.79 -0.86 -13.90
CA ARG A 213 -8.91 -2.10 -13.14
C ARG A 213 -8.33 -1.94 -11.74
N ALA A 214 -7.15 -1.35 -11.60
CA ALA A 214 -6.54 -1.05 -10.31
C ALA A 214 -7.40 -0.07 -9.48
N LEU A 215 -7.98 0.96 -10.12
CA LEU A 215 -8.91 1.89 -9.48
C LEU A 215 -10.17 1.18 -8.96
N LYS A 216 -10.77 0.29 -9.75
CA LYS A 216 -11.91 -0.53 -9.31
C LYS A 216 -11.57 -1.44 -8.13
N ALA A 217 -10.32 -1.86 -8.03
CA ALA A 217 -9.80 -2.63 -6.89
C ALA A 217 -9.47 -1.74 -5.67
N GLY A 218 -9.64 -0.42 -5.78
CA GLY A 218 -9.50 0.52 -4.67
C GLY A 218 -8.14 1.21 -4.58
N SER A 219 -7.31 1.23 -5.64
CA SER A 219 -6.02 1.93 -5.63
C SER A 219 -6.18 3.44 -5.83
N PRO A 220 -5.84 4.28 -4.85
CA PRO A 220 -5.79 5.74 -5.02
C PRO A 220 -4.69 6.18 -5.99
N GLU A 221 -3.59 5.42 -6.08
CA GLU A 221 -2.49 5.68 -7.00
C GLU A 221 -2.93 5.50 -8.46
N ALA A 222 -3.88 4.60 -8.72
CA ALA A 222 -4.45 4.42 -10.04
C ALA A 222 -5.28 5.63 -10.47
N ALA A 223 -6.09 6.20 -9.57
CA ALA A 223 -6.81 7.44 -9.82
C ALA A 223 -5.84 8.60 -10.09
N LEU A 224 -4.79 8.74 -9.26
CA LEU A 224 -3.74 9.73 -9.46
C LEU A 224 -3.07 9.58 -10.85
N SER A 225 -2.73 8.35 -11.24
CA SER A 225 -2.08 8.04 -12.52
C SER A 225 -2.97 8.37 -13.71
N LEU A 226 -4.28 8.09 -13.63
CA LEU A 226 -5.27 8.49 -14.64
C LEU A 226 -5.34 10.02 -14.74
N GLY A 227 -5.37 10.73 -13.61
CA GLY A 227 -5.33 12.19 -13.60
C GLY A 227 -4.08 12.76 -14.29
N VAL A 228 -2.91 12.18 -14.03
CA VAL A 228 -1.65 12.57 -14.69
C VAL A 228 -1.72 12.29 -16.18
N LEU A 229 -2.25 11.14 -16.59
CA LEU A 229 -2.38 10.74 -18.00
C LEU A 229 -3.19 11.76 -18.81
N TYR A 230 -4.37 12.17 -18.31
CA TYR A 230 -5.19 13.20 -18.95
C TYR A 230 -4.60 14.61 -18.85
N LYS A 231 -3.86 14.93 -17.78
CA LYS A 231 -3.15 16.20 -17.64
C LYS A 231 -2.03 16.36 -18.66
N GLU A 232 -1.24 15.31 -18.88
CA GLU A 232 -0.12 15.33 -19.84
C GLU A 232 -0.62 15.41 -21.30
N GLY A 233 -1.64 14.64 -21.64
CA GLY A 233 -2.22 14.63 -22.98
C GLY A 233 -1.30 14.05 -24.04
N LYS A 234 -0.32 13.20 -23.66
CA LYS A 234 0.65 12.60 -24.59
C LYS A 234 0.07 11.44 -25.38
N LEU A 235 -0.66 10.58 -24.70
CA LEU A 235 -1.25 9.35 -25.26
C LEU A 235 -2.72 9.53 -25.61
N VAL A 236 -3.36 10.57 -25.07
CA VAL A 236 -4.78 10.92 -25.26
C VAL A 236 -4.90 12.42 -25.40
N ALA A 237 -6.01 12.91 -25.97
CA ALA A 237 -6.30 14.33 -25.96
C ALA A 237 -6.29 14.86 -24.52
N LYS A 238 -5.54 15.95 -24.31
CA LYS A 238 -5.42 16.60 -23.02
C LYS A 238 -6.79 17.04 -22.52
N ASP A 239 -7.17 16.56 -21.34
CA ASP A 239 -8.41 16.93 -20.67
C ASP A 239 -8.12 17.29 -19.21
N LEU A 240 -7.97 18.60 -18.95
CA LEU A 240 -7.65 19.11 -17.63
C LEU A 240 -8.85 19.01 -16.66
N GLY A 241 -10.09 19.02 -17.18
CA GLY A 241 -11.29 18.84 -16.37
C GLY A 241 -11.39 17.43 -15.83
N LEU A 242 -11.19 16.44 -16.70
CA LEU A 242 -11.15 15.04 -16.31
C LEU A 242 -9.95 14.73 -15.41
N ALA A 243 -8.79 15.32 -15.69
CA ALA A 243 -7.62 15.20 -14.82
C ALA A 243 -7.92 15.69 -13.40
N PHE A 244 -8.57 16.85 -13.25
CA PHE A 244 -8.96 17.38 -11.95
C PHE A 244 -9.95 16.46 -11.22
N GLN A 245 -10.91 15.87 -11.91
CA GLN A 245 -11.85 14.89 -11.33
C GLN A 245 -11.11 13.66 -10.78
N TYR A 246 -10.14 13.11 -11.53
CA TYR A 246 -9.35 11.98 -11.06
C TYR A 246 -8.42 12.33 -9.89
N PHE A 247 -7.85 13.55 -9.86
CA PHE A 247 -7.08 14.01 -8.69
C PHE A 247 -7.98 14.15 -7.46
N THR A 248 -9.19 14.68 -7.62
CA THR A 248 -10.16 14.75 -6.51
C THR A 248 -10.53 13.36 -6.01
N LEU A 249 -10.81 12.43 -6.91
CA LEU A 249 -11.10 11.04 -6.55
C LEU A 249 -9.92 10.38 -5.81
N ALA A 250 -8.68 10.61 -6.26
CA ALA A 250 -7.49 10.09 -5.59
C ALA A 250 -7.33 10.65 -4.17
N SER A 251 -7.57 11.96 -3.98
CA SER A 251 -7.55 12.62 -2.66
C SER A 251 -8.65 12.07 -1.75
N ASP A 252 -9.89 11.93 -2.25
CA ASP A 252 -11.01 11.32 -1.52
C ASP A 252 -10.74 9.87 -1.08
N MET A 253 -9.86 9.16 -1.82
CA MET A 253 -9.38 7.82 -1.49
C MET A 253 -8.15 7.82 -0.58
N GLY A 254 -7.64 9.00 -0.17
CA GLY A 254 -6.53 9.16 0.77
C GLY A 254 -5.16 9.39 0.15
N SER A 255 -5.07 9.69 -1.15
CA SER A 255 -3.80 10.04 -1.79
C SER A 255 -3.38 11.47 -1.47
N LEU A 256 -2.44 11.64 -0.56
CA LEU A 256 -1.89 12.95 -0.21
C LEU A 256 -1.16 13.63 -1.39
N GLN A 257 -0.59 12.84 -2.32
CA GLN A 257 0.04 13.40 -3.52
C GLN A 257 -0.99 14.05 -4.46
N ALA A 258 -2.23 13.58 -4.45
CA ALA A 258 -3.31 14.16 -5.23
C ALA A 258 -3.62 15.59 -4.80
N ASP A 259 -3.50 15.92 -3.51
CA ASP A 259 -3.72 17.28 -2.99
C ASP A 259 -2.76 18.29 -3.60
N VAL A 260 -1.51 17.91 -3.84
CA VAL A 260 -0.55 18.77 -4.57
C VAL A 260 -1.04 19.06 -5.99
N HIS A 261 -1.59 18.07 -6.69
CA HIS A 261 -2.12 18.25 -8.04
C HIS A 261 -3.41 19.07 -8.06
N ILE A 262 -4.29 18.88 -7.09
CA ILE A 262 -5.52 19.67 -6.92
C ILE A 262 -5.14 21.13 -6.65
N ALA A 263 -4.22 21.37 -5.70
CA ALA A 263 -3.75 22.70 -5.34
C ALA A 263 -3.14 23.42 -6.55
N HIS A 264 -2.29 22.74 -7.30
CA HIS A 264 -1.72 23.30 -8.52
C HIS A 264 -2.79 23.61 -9.58
N SER A 265 -3.78 22.75 -9.75
CA SER A 265 -4.88 22.96 -10.70
C SER A 265 -5.73 24.17 -10.31
N LEU A 266 -6.03 24.33 -9.02
CA LEU A 266 -6.75 25.50 -8.48
C LEU A 266 -5.92 26.77 -8.61
N ALA A 267 -4.63 26.76 -8.29
CA ALA A 267 -3.76 27.93 -8.39
C ALA A 267 -3.56 28.41 -9.83
N ALA A 268 -3.46 27.48 -10.78
CA ALA A 268 -3.23 27.80 -12.19
C ALA A 268 -4.52 27.93 -13.02
N GLY A 269 -5.68 27.48 -12.49
CA GLY A 269 -6.94 27.43 -13.23
C GLY A 269 -6.95 26.35 -14.31
N LEU A 270 -6.37 25.18 -14.00
CA LEU A 270 -6.24 24.06 -14.95
C LEU A 270 -7.41 23.08 -14.79
N GLY A 271 -8.36 23.13 -15.69
CA GLY A 271 -9.57 22.29 -15.69
C GLY A 271 -10.63 22.70 -14.66
N ILE A 272 -10.36 23.71 -13.88
CA ILE A 272 -11.23 24.28 -12.85
C ILE A 272 -11.03 25.80 -12.79
N LYS A 273 -12.01 26.53 -12.28
CA LYS A 273 -11.86 27.96 -12.02
C LYS A 273 -10.75 28.20 -10.99
N ARG A 274 -9.89 29.18 -11.26
CA ARG A 274 -8.80 29.56 -10.35
C ARG A 274 -9.33 29.95 -8.96
N ASP A 275 -8.73 29.37 -7.93
CA ASP A 275 -9.02 29.66 -6.54
C ASP A 275 -7.75 29.49 -5.69
N TYR A 276 -7.10 30.59 -5.37
CA TYR A 276 -5.87 30.57 -4.56
C TYR A 276 -6.11 30.23 -3.08
N VAL A 277 -7.31 30.53 -2.56
CA VAL A 277 -7.65 30.21 -1.17
C VAL A 277 -7.83 28.71 -1.01
N ALA A 278 -8.56 28.08 -1.92
CA ALA A 278 -8.69 26.62 -1.97
C ALA A 278 -7.33 25.94 -2.25
N ALA A 279 -6.54 26.46 -3.19
CA ALA A 279 -5.20 25.95 -3.48
C ALA A 279 -4.31 25.93 -2.24
N ARG A 280 -4.31 27.05 -1.47
CA ARG A 280 -3.53 27.14 -0.23
C ARG A 280 -3.93 26.06 0.78
N ARG A 281 -5.21 25.76 0.93
CA ARG A 281 -5.68 24.71 1.86
C ARG A 281 -5.10 23.35 1.50
N HIS A 282 -5.17 22.94 0.24
CA HIS A 282 -4.61 21.67 -0.22
C HIS A 282 -3.08 21.65 -0.12
N TYR A 283 -2.39 22.76 -0.39
CA TYR A 283 -0.93 22.83 -0.17
C TYR A 283 -0.56 22.73 1.31
N LEU A 284 -1.36 23.30 2.23
CA LEU A 284 -1.13 23.13 3.67
C LEU A 284 -1.30 21.68 4.09
N GLU A 285 -2.35 21.01 3.63
CA GLU A 285 -2.61 19.59 3.92
C GLU A 285 -1.46 18.71 3.43
N ALA A 286 -0.96 18.97 2.22
CA ALA A 286 0.22 18.29 1.71
C ALA A 286 1.49 18.59 2.52
N ALA A 287 1.70 19.83 2.94
CA ALA A 287 2.86 20.24 3.75
C ALA A 287 2.81 19.67 5.17
N ASP A 288 1.64 19.56 5.78
CA ASP A 288 1.43 18.96 7.11
C ASP A 288 1.77 17.45 7.10
N ASN A 289 1.80 16.85 5.91
CA ASN A 289 2.23 15.46 5.67
C ASN A 289 3.63 15.39 5.01
N ASP A 290 4.46 16.40 5.21
CA ASP A 290 5.85 16.48 4.76
C ASP A 290 6.05 16.34 3.23
N LEU A 291 5.03 16.60 2.40
CA LEU A 291 5.17 16.56 0.96
C LEU A 291 5.84 17.84 0.43
N ALA A 292 7.00 17.68 -0.21
CA ALA A 292 7.76 18.77 -0.82
C ALA A 292 6.91 19.67 -1.72
N GLY A 293 5.99 19.09 -2.51
CA GLY A 293 5.08 19.84 -3.37
C GLY A 293 4.15 20.80 -2.63
N GLY A 294 3.73 20.47 -1.40
CA GLY A 294 2.97 21.33 -0.52
C GLY A 294 3.77 22.58 -0.11
N PHE A 295 4.98 22.37 0.40
CA PHE A 295 5.88 23.45 0.78
C PHE A 295 6.24 24.36 -0.40
N LEU A 296 6.60 23.78 -1.54
CA LEU A 296 6.94 24.55 -2.75
C LEU A 296 5.75 25.40 -3.24
N GLY A 297 4.53 24.82 -3.20
CA GLY A 297 3.31 25.51 -3.56
C GLY A 297 3.00 26.67 -2.61
N LEU A 298 3.18 26.48 -1.29
CA LEU A 298 3.01 27.56 -0.30
C LEU A 298 4.04 28.67 -0.51
N GLY A 299 5.31 28.32 -0.72
CA GLY A 299 6.36 29.27 -1.05
C GLY A 299 5.96 30.16 -2.22
N TYR A 300 5.47 29.57 -3.30
CA TYR A 300 5.00 30.28 -4.50
C TYR A 300 3.83 31.24 -4.18
N LEU A 301 2.83 30.80 -3.39
CA LEU A 301 1.70 31.67 -3.04
C LEU A 301 2.14 32.89 -2.21
N TYR A 302 3.06 32.72 -1.25
CA TYR A 302 3.57 33.84 -0.43
C TYR A 302 4.53 34.76 -1.20
N GLU A 303 5.32 34.23 -2.13
CA GLU A 303 6.22 35.02 -2.97
C GLU A 303 5.45 36.02 -3.85
N PHE A 304 4.37 35.55 -4.49
CA PHE A 304 3.61 36.32 -5.47
C PHE A 304 2.32 36.94 -4.88
N GLY A 305 2.03 36.76 -3.59
CA GLY A 305 0.82 37.32 -2.95
C GLY A 305 -0.48 36.74 -3.50
N LEU A 306 -0.47 35.47 -3.86
CA LEU A 306 -1.62 34.78 -4.49
C LEU A 306 -2.59 34.26 -3.40
N GLY A 307 -3.68 35.00 -3.17
CA GLY A 307 -4.64 34.69 -2.11
C GLY A 307 -4.13 34.90 -0.68
N VAL A 308 -2.94 35.46 -0.53
CA VAL A 308 -2.28 35.86 0.71
C VAL A 308 -1.55 37.19 0.53
N GLN A 309 -1.11 37.81 1.61
CA GLN A 309 -0.18 38.95 1.51
C GLN A 309 1.22 38.45 1.13
N ILE A 310 1.94 39.22 0.33
CA ILE A 310 3.32 38.94 -0.01
C ILE A 310 4.16 38.88 1.27
N ASP A 311 4.90 37.76 1.43
CA ASP A 311 5.80 37.52 2.56
C ASP A 311 7.01 36.69 2.07
N LEU A 312 8.06 37.39 1.66
CA LEU A 312 9.26 36.75 1.11
C LEU A 312 10.03 35.95 2.18
N VAL A 313 9.88 36.29 3.46
CA VAL A 313 10.52 35.51 4.54
C VAL A 313 9.85 34.16 4.67
N LYS A 314 8.51 34.13 4.71
CA LYS A 314 7.75 32.87 4.71
C LYS A 314 7.95 32.09 3.43
N ALA A 315 7.95 32.75 2.28
CA ALA A 315 8.18 32.10 0.99
C ALA A 315 9.51 31.32 1.00
N ARG A 316 10.59 31.98 1.45
CA ARG A 316 11.90 31.36 1.57
C ARG A 316 11.90 30.19 2.54
N ALA A 317 11.30 30.35 3.72
CA ALA A 317 11.22 29.27 4.71
C ALA A 317 10.49 28.02 4.15
N PHE A 318 9.42 28.22 3.39
CA PHE A 318 8.73 27.11 2.72
C PHE A 318 9.56 26.48 1.62
N TYR A 319 10.29 27.25 0.82
CA TYR A 319 11.20 26.68 -0.19
C TYR A 319 12.34 25.87 0.46
N ASP A 320 12.91 26.36 1.55
CA ASP A 320 13.96 25.66 2.28
C ASP A 320 13.44 24.32 2.86
N LEU A 321 12.22 24.29 3.41
CA LEU A 321 11.55 23.07 3.85
C LEU A 321 11.29 22.11 2.67
N GLY A 322 10.76 22.60 1.56
CA GLY A 322 10.51 21.79 0.37
C GLY A 322 11.79 21.21 -0.23
N ALA A 323 12.90 21.95 -0.20
CA ALA A 323 14.22 21.44 -0.63
C ALA A 323 14.78 20.39 0.35
N GLY A 324 14.58 20.57 1.66
CA GLY A 324 15.01 19.64 2.69
C GLY A 324 14.27 18.30 2.62
N THR A 325 12.95 18.32 2.44
CA THR A 325 12.14 17.10 2.28
C THR A 325 12.47 16.35 0.99
N SER A 326 12.82 17.08 -0.10
CA SER A 326 13.26 16.45 -1.35
C SER A 326 14.61 15.75 -1.21
N SER A 327 15.51 16.27 -0.36
CA SER A 327 16.83 15.66 -0.13
C SER A 327 16.77 14.38 0.70
N SER A 328 15.86 14.29 1.66
CA SER A 328 15.66 13.07 2.47
C SER A 328 15.06 11.93 1.64
N ALA A 329 14.12 12.23 0.74
CA ALA A 329 13.49 11.24 -0.13
C ALA A 329 14.46 10.66 -1.20
N LEU A 330 15.53 11.40 -1.56
CA LEU A 330 16.56 10.92 -2.51
C LEU A 330 17.60 9.99 -1.84
N ASN A 331 17.69 9.99 -0.50
CA ASN A 331 18.61 9.14 0.25
C ASN A 331 17.96 7.84 0.74
N GLU A 332 16.66 7.64 0.51
CA GLU A 332 15.89 6.44 0.90
C GLU A 332 15.59 5.49 -0.26
N ASN A 333 16.16 5.74 -1.48
CA ASN A 333 16.01 4.87 -2.65
C ASN A 333 17.27 4.06 -2.94
#